data_3e9f61609b0aec1eb47928b5754f7c68
#
_entry.id   3e9f61609b0aec1eb47928b5754f7c68
#
_cell.length_a   1.000
_cell.length_b   1.000
_cell.length_c   1.000
_cell.angle_alpha   90.00
_cell.angle_beta   90.00
_cell.angle_gamma   90.00
#
_symmetry.space_group_name_H-M   'P 1'
#
loop_
_entity.id
_entity.type
_entity.pdbx_description
1 polymer ?
#
loop_
_entity_poly.entity_id
_entity_poly.type
_entity_poly.pdbx_seq_one_letter_code
_entity_poly.pdbx_strand_id
1 'polypeptide(L)'
;NQLGHAILLESKNAKSLSETAESLASKILETDALHNHPDFFTLRPSGKSRFIRIGKKEDRNKGALPENTMRRLINDLQKTSNQGGHKVAVIYEAERMNKESANAFLKTLEEPPSDTILFLLTHRPYDLIDTIKSRCLTYRIPSGKALETSELWESWKQSYWQWMSLLIQGYDRSKLGHLFFGFYGMVIKLQ
;
A
#
# COMPACT_ATOMS: atom_id res chain seq x y z
N ASN A 1 8.82 15.80 -8.05
CA ASN A 1 7.93 14.62 -7.89
C ASN A 1 7.73 14.38 -6.41
N GLN A 2 6.73 15.03 -5.82
CA GLN A 2 6.30 14.67 -4.46
C GLN A 2 5.52 13.36 -4.60
N LEU A 3 6.10 12.27 -4.14
CA LEU A 3 5.35 11.06 -3.81
C LEU A 3 4.27 11.49 -2.81
N GLY A 4 3.00 11.22 -3.13
CA GLY A 4 1.93 11.53 -2.22
C GLY A 4 2.20 10.83 -0.88
N HIS A 5 2.25 11.60 0.19
CA HIS A 5 2.58 11.13 1.54
C HIS A 5 1.51 10.24 2.16
N ALA A 6 0.28 10.28 1.65
CA ALA A 6 -0.85 9.46 2.09
C ALA A 6 -1.39 8.62 0.94
N ILE A 7 -1.32 7.31 1.11
CA ILE A 7 -1.68 6.31 0.11
C ILE A 7 -2.81 5.45 0.66
N LEU A 8 -3.94 5.47 -0.04
CA LEU A 8 -5.09 4.61 0.26
C LEU A 8 -5.02 3.36 -0.64
N LEU A 9 -4.88 2.20 -0.02
CA LEU A 9 -4.92 0.92 -0.71
C LEU A 9 -6.30 0.27 -0.53
N GLU A 10 -6.96 -0.02 -1.64
CA GLU A 10 -8.29 -0.64 -1.68
C GLU A 10 -8.20 -2.06 -2.24
N SER A 11 -8.79 -3.04 -1.58
CA SER A 11 -8.98 -4.40 -2.11
C SER A 11 -10.10 -5.11 -1.38
N LYS A 12 -10.74 -6.07 -2.03
CA LYS A 12 -11.68 -6.99 -1.36
C LYS A 12 -10.97 -8.01 -0.46
N ASN A 13 -9.67 -8.24 -0.67
CA ASN A 13 -8.87 -9.18 0.11
C ASN A 13 -7.99 -8.44 1.13
N ALA A 14 -8.38 -8.51 2.41
CA ALA A 14 -7.66 -7.85 3.51
C ALA A 14 -6.22 -8.37 3.68
N LYS A 15 -5.98 -9.66 3.39
CA LYS A 15 -4.65 -10.26 3.47
C LYS A 15 -3.72 -9.67 2.41
N SER A 16 -4.19 -9.57 1.17
CA SER A 16 -3.42 -8.95 0.07
C SER A 16 -3.08 -7.48 0.35
N LEU A 17 -4.00 -6.72 0.97
CA LEU A 17 -3.75 -5.35 1.40
C LEU A 17 -2.60 -5.28 2.40
N SER A 18 -2.66 -6.11 3.45
CA SER A 18 -1.64 -6.14 4.50
C SER A 18 -0.27 -6.52 3.94
N GLU A 19 -0.20 -7.60 3.16
CA GLU A 19 1.04 -8.08 2.54
C GLU A 19 1.67 -7.02 1.61
N THR A 20 0.84 -6.35 0.80
CA THR A 20 1.32 -5.28 -0.09
C THR A 20 1.85 -4.09 0.70
N ALA A 21 1.11 -3.61 1.70
CA ALA A 21 1.52 -2.47 2.51
C ALA A 21 2.80 -2.76 3.30
N GLU A 22 2.89 -3.94 3.92
CA GLU A 22 4.05 -4.37 4.69
C GLU A 22 5.29 -4.57 3.79
N SER A 23 5.12 -5.13 2.59
CA SER A 23 6.21 -5.25 1.61
C SER A 23 6.72 -3.88 1.15
N LEU A 24 5.83 -2.92 0.91
CA LEU A 24 6.22 -1.55 0.56
C LEU A 24 6.93 -0.86 1.74
N ALA A 25 6.40 -1.02 2.96
CA ALA A 25 6.99 -0.47 4.17
C ALA A 25 8.41 -1.02 4.43
N SER A 26 8.62 -2.34 4.26
CA SER A 26 9.94 -2.97 4.36
C SER A 26 10.95 -2.38 3.38
N LYS A 27 10.52 -2.13 2.14
CA LYS A 27 11.38 -1.52 1.13
C LYS A 27 11.72 -0.07 1.42
N ILE A 28 10.76 0.71 1.93
CA ILE A 28 10.95 2.12 2.28
C ILE A 28 11.88 2.27 3.48
N LEU A 29 11.76 1.38 4.47
CA LEU A 29 12.56 1.37 5.68
C LEU A 29 13.84 0.53 5.55
N GLU A 30 14.08 -0.07 4.38
CA GLU A 30 15.25 -0.90 4.07
C GLU A 30 15.51 -1.99 5.14
N THR A 31 14.43 -2.66 5.59
CA THR A 31 14.51 -3.64 6.68
C THR A 31 13.75 -4.93 6.36
N ASP A 32 14.34 -6.06 6.77
CA ASP A 32 13.67 -7.37 6.73
C ASP A 32 12.87 -7.64 8.01
N ALA A 33 13.15 -6.89 9.11
CA ALA A 33 12.50 -7.03 10.40
C ALA A 33 11.51 -5.89 10.67
N LEU A 34 10.56 -5.68 9.77
CA LEU A 34 9.64 -4.53 9.74
C LEU A 34 8.97 -4.25 11.09
N HIS A 35 8.41 -5.28 11.73
CA HIS A 35 7.65 -5.11 12.98
C HIS A 35 8.50 -4.70 14.18
N ASN A 36 9.83 -4.86 14.09
CA ASN A 36 10.78 -4.44 15.12
C ASN A 36 11.43 -3.08 14.80
N HIS A 37 11.11 -2.49 13.63
CA HIS A 37 11.70 -1.24 13.22
C HIS A 37 11.11 -0.06 14.03
N PRO A 38 11.91 0.82 14.63
CA PRO A 38 11.44 1.88 15.52
C PRO A 38 10.64 2.98 14.81
N ASP A 39 10.79 3.12 13.50
CA ASP A 39 10.08 4.09 12.65
C ASP A 39 8.92 3.46 11.86
N PHE A 40 8.54 2.22 12.22
CA PHE A 40 7.35 1.56 11.70
C PHE A 40 6.22 1.60 12.72
N PHE A 41 5.10 2.18 12.33
CA PHE A 41 3.94 2.37 13.20
C PHE A 41 2.72 1.66 12.61
N THR A 42 1.93 1.03 13.48
CA THR A 42 0.69 0.39 13.05
C THR A 42 -0.50 0.87 13.88
N LEU A 43 -1.66 0.96 13.24
CA LEU A 43 -2.90 1.26 13.92
C LEU A 43 -3.98 0.30 13.41
N ARG A 44 -4.61 -0.44 14.35
CA ARG A 44 -5.63 -1.43 14.06
C ARG A 44 -6.90 -1.17 14.87
N PRO A 45 -8.08 -1.52 14.37
CA PRO A 45 -9.29 -1.48 15.18
C PRO A 45 -9.16 -2.33 16.44
N SER A 46 -9.63 -1.84 17.56
CA SER A 46 -9.50 -2.49 18.86
C SER A 46 -10.81 -2.50 19.66
N GLY A 47 -10.85 -3.34 20.70
CA GLY A 47 -11.98 -3.50 21.59
C GLY A 47 -13.17 -4.27 20.98
N LYS A 48 -14.22 -4.47 21.78
CA LYS A 48 -15.41 -5.26 21.38
C LYS A 48 -16.10 -4.72 20.12
N SER A 49 -16.12 -3.40 19.94
CA SER A 49 -16.78 -2.73 18.80
C SER A 49 -15.88 -2.61 17.57
N ARG A 50 -14.62 -3.06 17.64
CA ARG A 50 -13.65 -2.99 16.53
C ARG A 50 -13.61 -1.63 15.82
N PHE A 51 -13.43 -0.54 16.58
CA PHE A 51 -13.23 0.79 16.05
C PHE A 51 -11.80 1.29 16.28
N ILE A 52 -11.32 2.14 15.38
CA ILE A 52 -10.14 2.95 15.59
C ILE A 52 -10.54 4.16 16.45
N ARG A 53 -10.12 4.14 17.71
CA ARG A 53 -10.47 5.15 18.70
C ARG A 53 -9.51 6.33 18.67
N ILE A 54 -10.02 7.51 19.03
CA ILE A 54 -9.19 8.70 19.14
C ILE A 54 -8.18 8.63 20.30
N GLY A 55 -8.52 7.97 21.41
CA GLY A 55 -7.80 8.02 22.68
C GLY A 55 -8.23 9.25 23.53
N LYS A 56 -8.46 9.06 24.85
CA LYS A 56 -8.91 10.13 25.74
C LYS A 56 -7.77 11.08 26.15
N LYS A 57 -8.06 12.38 26.30
CA LYS A 57 -7.08 13.37 26.79
C LYS A 57 -6.65 13.12 28.26
N GLU A 58 -7.56 12.55 29.05
CA GLU A 58 -7.36 12.24 30.46
C GLU A 58 -6.27 11.20 30.72
N ASP A 59 -5.98 10.35 29.72
CA ASP A 59 -4.90 9.38 29.81
C ASP A 59 -3.50 10.04 29.83
N ARG A 60 -3.40 11.34 29.48
CA ARG A 60 -2.16 12.12 29.60
C ARG A 60 -1.68 12.24 31.06
N ASN A 61 -2.58 12.24 32.02
CA ASN A 61 -2.24 12.32 33.45
C ASN A 61 -1.66 10.99 34.01
N LYS A 62 -1.77 9.91 33.25
CA LYS A 62 -1.19 8.60 33.57
C LYS A 62 0.14 8.32 32.88
N GLY A 63 0.76 9.34 32.28
CA GLY A 63 2.12 9.28 31.74
C GLY A 63 2.27 8.74 30.32
N ALA A 64 1.32 8.00 29.77
CA ALA A 64 1.39 7.48 28.39
C ALA A 64 0.01 7.48 27.72
N LEU A 65 -0.02 7.83 26.43
CA LEU A 65 -1.23 7.67 25.63
C LEU A 65 -1.52 6.18 25.43
N PRO A 66 -2.80 5.75 25.47
CA PRO A 66 -3.15 4.36 25.25
C PRO A 66 -2.63 3.88 23.90
N GLU A 67 -2.06 2.69 23.88
CA GLU A 67 -1.62 2.06 22.66
C GLU A 67 -2.78 1.84 21.70
N ASN A 68 -2.47 1.76 20.40
CA ASN A 68 -3.42 1.49 19.36
C ASN A 68 -4.58 2.50 19.30
N THR A 69 -4.25 3.79 19.46
CA THR A 69 -5.19 4.91 19.31
C THR A 69 -4.67 5.94 18.32
N MET A 70 -5.57 6.69 17.68
CA MET A 70 -5.20 7.71 16.69
C MET A 70 -4.29 8.80 17.28
N ARG A 71 -4.54 9.26 18.50
CA ARG A 71 -3.67 10.26 19.16
C ARG A 71 -2.27 9.73 19.44
N ARG A 72 -2.15 8.45 19.80
CA ARG A 72 -0.84 7.83 19.99
C ARG A 72 -0.06 7.82 18.68
N LEU A 73 -0.69 7.36 17.59
CA LEU A 73 -0.09 7.36 16.27
C LEU A 73 0.36 8.76 15.85
N ILE A 74 -0.53 9.77 15.94
CA ILE A 74 -0.19 11.15 15.58
C ILE A 74 1.00 11.66 16.40
N ASN A 75 1.01 11.40 17.70
CA ASN A 75 2.10 11.82 18.57
C ASN A 75 3.43 11.13 18.23
N ASP A 76 3.41 9.86 17.90
CA ASP A 76 4.62 9.12 17.53
C ASP A 76 5.16 9.58 16.17
N LEU A 77 4.29 9.90 15.22
CA LEU A 77 4.68 10.48 13.93
C LEU A 77 5.30 11.88 14.04
N GLN A 78 4.95 12.67 15.06
CA GLN A 78 5.52 14.01 15.31
C GLN A 78 6.97 13.96 15.82
N LYS A 79 7.42 12.81 16.32
CA LYS A 79 8.80 12.65 16.75
C LYS A 79 9.73 12.58 15.54
N THR A 80 11.00 12.93 15.76
CA THR A 80 12.04 12.71 14.74
C THR A 80 12.20 11.23 14.47
N SER A 81 12.61 10.87 13.25
CA SER A 81 12.97 9.49 12.92
C SER A 81 14.13 9.03 13.83
N ASN A 82 14.06 7.81 14.31
CA ASN A 82 15.10 7.23 15.16
C ASN A 82 16.38 6.87 14.38
N GLN A 83 16.24 6.57 13.10
CA GLN A 83 17.36 6.15 12.23
C GLN A 83 17.69 7.18 11.14
N GLY A 84 17.13 8.39 11.21
CA GLY A 84 17.42 9.48 10.28
C GLY A 84 16.84 9.30 8.87
N GLY A 85 15.94 8.34 8.70
CA GLY A 85 15.27 8.03 7.42
C GLY A 85 13.77 8.31 7.44
N HIS A 86 13.03 7.56 6.64
CA HIS A 86 11.59 7.65 6.57
C HIS A 86 10.89 7.05 7.80
N LYS A 87 9.70 7.58 8.08
CA LYS A 87 8.72 6.98 9.01
C LYS A 87 7.57 6.42 8.18
N VAL A 88 7.14 5.22 8.51
CA VAL A 88 6.01 4.58 7.82
C VAL A 88 4.93 4.21 8.83
N ALA A 89 3.69 4.62 8.55
CA ALA A 89 2.53 4.21 9.33
C ALA A 89 1.54 3.43 8.46
N VAL A 90 1.05 2.30 8.97
CA VAL A 90 0.02 1.48 8.33
C VAL A 90 -1.23 1.47 9.20
N ILE A 91 -2.32 2.01 8.66
CA ILE A 91 -3.64 2.06 9.30
C ILE A 91 -4.51 0.98 8.64
N TYR A 92 -4.77 -0.09 9.39
CA TYR A 92 -5.57 -1.20 8.91
C TYR A 92 -7.05 -0.93 9.12
N GLU A 93 -7.89 -1.40 8.20
CA GLU A 93 -9.35 -1.22 8.23
C GLU A 93 -9.71 0.27 8.48
N ALA A 94 -9.19 1.16 7.65
CA ALA A 94 -9.33 2.62 7.82
C ALA A 94 -10.80 3.07 7.87
N GLU A 95 -11.72 2.32 7.26
CA GLU A 95 -13.16 2.52 7.38
C GLU A 95 -13.70 2.35 8.80
N ARG A 96 -12.91 1.77 9.70
CA ARG A 96 -13.27 1.63 11.13
C ARG A 96 -12.92 2.87 11.96
N MET A 97 -12.40 3.92 11.36
CA MET A 97 -12.27 5.21 12.03
C MET A 97 -13.64 5.76 12.38
N ASN A 98 -13.86 6.10 13.65
CA ASN A 98 -15.04 6.89 14.00
C ASN A 98 -14.81 8.36 13.58
N LYS A 99 -15.88 9.15 13.54
CA LYS A 99 -15.84 10.55 13.11
C LYS A 99 -14.79 11.39 13.87
N GLU A 100 -14.62 11.12 15.16
CA GLU A 100 -13.68 11.83 16.02
C GLU A 100 -12.22 11.49 15.67
N SER A 101 -11.91 10.20 15.48
CA SER A 101 -10.55 9.77 15.10
C SER A 101 -10.18 10.22 13.69
N ALA A 102 -11.14 10.17 12.75
CA ALA A 102 -10.94 10.67 11.41
C ALA A 102 -10.65 12.18 11.41
N ASN A 103 -11.47 12.98 12.11
CA ASN A 103 -11.26 14.43 12.21
C ASN A 103 -9.91 14.78 12.86
N ALA A 104 -9.48 14.04 13.87
CA ALA A 104 -8.17 14.24 14.50
C ALA A 104 -7.01 13.96 13.54
N PHE A 105 -7.22 13.05 12.57
CA PHE A 105 -6.19 12.64 11.61
C PHE A 105 -6.09 13.56 10.38
N LEU A 106 -7.15 14.33 10.06
CA LEU A 106 -7.19 15.22 8.89
C LEU A 106 -5.99 16.15 8.80
N LYS A 107 -5.60 16.77 9.93
CA LYS A 107 -4.44 17.67 9.95
C LYS A 107 -3.14 16.96 9.56
N THR A 108 -2.95 15.71 10.01
CA THR A 108 -1.78 14.90 9.65
C THR A 108 -1.79 14.48 8.17
N LEU A 109 -2.97 14.31 7.59
CA LEU A 109 -3.12 14.04 6.16
C LEU A 109 -2.84 15.27 5.29
N GLU A 110 -3.18 16.46 5.78
CA GLU A 110 -2.95 17.72 5.07
C GLU A 110 -1.50 18.17 5.16
N GLU A 111 -0.93 18.07 6.37
CA GLU A 111 0.42 18.51 6.71
C GLU A 111 1.17 17.37 7.44
N PRO A 112 1.63 16.35 6.71
CA PRO A 112 2.33 15.24 7.34
C PRO A 112 3.69 15.69 7.88
N PRO A 113 4.15 15.10 8.98
CA PRO A 113 5.52 15.32 9.43
C PRO A 113 6.53 14.92 8.36
N SER A 114 7.70 15.56 8.37
CA SER A 114 8.76 15.29 7.39
C SER A 114 9.08 13.80 7.28
N ASP A 115 9.34 13.35 6.06
CA ASP A 115 9.76 11.99 5.72
C ASP A 115 8.78 10.90 6.21
N THR A 116 7.50 11.24 6.29
CA THR A 116 6.44 10.33 6.75
C THR A 116 5.60 9.85 5.58
N ILE A 117 5.43 8.53 5.48
CA ILE A 117 4.55 7.89 4.49
C ILE A 117 3.44 7.15 5.25
N LEU A 118 2.20 7.42 4.84
CA LEU A 118 0.99 6.89 5.46
C LEU A 118 0.30 5.93 4.50
N PHE A 119 0.13 4.67 4.89
CA PHE A 119 -0.70 3.70 4.20
C PHE A 119 -2.02 3.52 4.95
N LEU A 120 -3.12 3.80 4.29
CA LEU A 120 -4.46 3.51 4.75
C LEU A 120 -4.98 2.30 3.97
N LEU A 121 -5.43 1.26 4.67
CA LEU A 121 -5.92 0.03 4.07
C LEU A 121 -7.41 -0.07 4.27
N THR A 122 -8.18 -0.30 3.20
CA THR A 122 -9.62 -0.52 3.29
C THR A 122 -10.09 -1.64 2.37
N HIS A 123 -10.96 -2.49 2.88
CA HIS A 123 -11.70 -3.47 2.09
C HIS A 123 -13.15 -3.02 1.80
N ARG A 124 -13.55 -1.88 2.38
CA ARG A 124 -14.87 -1.25 2.23
C ARG A 124 -14.73 0.23 1.89
N PRO A 125 -14.31 0.57 0.67
CA PRO A 125 -14.03 1.97 0.31
C PRO A 125 -15.27 2.89 0.39
N TYR A 126 -16.48 2.33 0.35
CA TYR A 126 -17.72 3.10 0.50
C TYR A 126 -18.04 3.47 1.95
N ASP A 127 -17.48 2.76 2.92
CA ASP A 127 -17.67 3.04 4.35
C ASP A 127 -16.60 4.03 4.88
N LEU A 128 -15.58 4.33 4.08
CA LEU A 128 -14.53 5.28 4.43
C LEU A 128 -15.04 6.72 4.26
N ILE A 129 -14.76 7.56 5.25
CA ILE A 129 -15.17 8.97 5.28
C ILE A 129 -14.54 9.72 4.10
N ASP A 130 -15.34 10.45 3.32
CA ASP A 130 -14.92 11.12 2.09
C ASP A 130 -13.82 12.17 2.32
N THR A 131 -13.80 12.81 3.49
CA THR A 131 -12.73 13.77 3.86
C THR A 131 -11.36 13.12 4.00
N ILE A 132 -11.29 11.85 4.33
CA ILE A 132 -10.05 11.05 4.34
C ILE A 132 -9.67 10.68 2.90
N LYS A 133 -10.64 10.17 2.13
CA LYS A 133 -10.44 9.75 0.74
C LYS A 133 -9.86 10.87 -0.12
N SER A 134 -10.43 12.07 -0.01
CA SER A 134 -10.02 13.23 -0.82
C SER A 134 -8.58 13.69 -0.58
N ARG A 135 -7.93 13.23 0.48
CA ARG A 135 -6.55 13.56 0.87
C ARG A 135 -5.54 12.46 0.64
N CYS A 136 -5.99 11.35 0.06
CA CYS A 136 -5.14 10.20 -0.21
C CYS A 136 -5.01 9.93 -1.70
N LEU A 137 -3.86 9.48 -2.15
CA LEU A 137 -3.70 8.85 -3.45
C LEU A 137 -4.25 7.43 -3.37
N THR A 138 -5.29 7.14 -4.13
CA THR A 138 -5.98 5.85 -4.08
C THR A 138 -5.44 4.89 -5.12
N TYR A 139 -5.02 3.70 -4.65
CA TYR A 139 -4.62 2.59 -5.51
C TYR A 139 -5.47 1.36 -5.20
N ARG A 140 -5.97 0.75 -6.25
CA ARG A 140 -6.76 -0.49 -6.15
C ARG A 140 -5.89 -1.70 -6.37
N ILE A 141 -5.79 -2.54 -5.34
CA ILE A 141 -5.06 -3.81 -5.40
C ILE A 141 -6.02 -4.91 -5.88
N PRO A 142 -5.68 -5.61 -6.96
CA PRO A 142 -6.50 -6.72 -7.43
C PRO A 142 -6.71 -7.76 -6.34
N SER A 143 -7.97 -8.18 -6.12
CA SER A 143 -8.31 -9.19 -5.12
C SER A 143 -8.24 -10.63 -5.65
N GLY A 144 -7.79 -10.78 -6.89
CA GLY A 144 -7.52 -12.10 -7.46
C GLY A 144 -6.43 -12.82 -6.66
N LYS A 145 -6.55 -14.15 -6.50
CA LYS A 145 -5.37 -14.99 -6.34
C LYS A 145 -4.35 -14.44 -7.33
N ALA A 146 -3.09 -14.25 -6.90
CA ALA A 146 -2.00 -14.19 -7.87
C ALA A 146 -2.38 -15.24 -8.91
N LEU A 147 -2.62 -14.84 -10.14
CA LEU A 147 -2.89 -15.81 -11.20
C LEU A 147 -1.82 -16.85 -10.98
N GLU A 148 -2.22 -18.07 -10.57
CA GLU A 148 -1.29 -19.20 -10.62
C GLU A 148 -0.79 -19.12 -12.02
N THR A 149 0.43 -18.62 -12.16
CA THR A 149 1.03 -18.40 -13.45
C THR A 149 1.15 -19.80 -14.01
N SER A 150 0.18 -20.19 -14.84
CA SER A 150 0.23 -21.50 -15.46
C SER A 150 1.55 -21.53 -16.20
N GLU A 151 2.19 -22.71 -16.24
CA GLU A 151 3.42 -22.90 -17.02
C GLU A 151 3.26 -22.37 -18.46
N LEU A 152 2.04 -22.43 -18.98
CA LEU A 152 1.65 -21.84 -20.26
C LEU A 152 1.81 -20.32 -20.30
N TRP A 153 1.46 -19.61 -19.23
CA TRP A 153 1.61 -18.15 -19.13
C TRP A 153 3.08 -17.72 -19.03
N GLU A 154 3.88 -18.46 -18.26
CA GLU A 154 5.32 -18.20 -18.17
C GLU A 154 6.01 -18.47 -19.51
N SER A 155 5.69 -19.59 -20.17
CA SER A 155 6.16 -19.91 -21.52
C SER A 155 5.75 -18.85 -22.55
N TRP A 156 4.51 -18.34 -22.44
CA TRP A 156 4.03 -17.26 -23.31
C TRP A 156 4.81 -15.96 -23.08
N LYS A 157 5.05 -15.56 -21.84
CA LYS A 157 5.84 -14.37 -21.50
C LYS A 157 7.27 -14.47 -22.05
N GLN A 158 7.92 -15.63 -21.90
CA GLN A 158 9.26 -15.86 -22.46
C GLN A 158 9.26 -15.70 -23.99
N SER A 159 8.28 -16.28 -24.67
CA SER A 159 8.13 -16.17 -26.13
C SER A 159 7.90 -14.70 -26.55
N TYR A 160 7.09 -13.98 -25.81
CA TYR A 160 6.83 -12.56 -26.05
C TYR A 160 8.10 -11.70 -25.86
N TRP A 161 8.88 -11.93 -24.82
CA TRP A 161 10.14 -11.21 -24.60
C TRP A 161 11.18 -11.51 -25.67
N GLN A 162 11.29 -12.76 -26.11
CA GLN A 162 12.16 -13.12 -27.22
C GLN A 162 11.74 -12.40 -28.52
N TRP A 163 10.46 -12.39 -28.80
CA TRP A 163 9.92 -11.69 -29.98
C TRP A 163 10.17 -10.17 -29.91
N MET A 164 9.92 -9.55 -28.74
CA MET A 164 10.20 -8.14 -28.52
C MET A 164 11.69 -7.81 -28.66
N SER A 165 12.57 -8.67 -28.16
CA SER A 165 14.02 -8.48 -28.28
C SER A 165 14.47 -8.48 -29.75
N LEU A 166 13.87 -9.33 -30.59
CA LEU A 166 14.14 -9.33 -32.02
C LEU A 166 13.71 -8.02 -32.71
N LEU A 167 12.57 -7.44 -32.27
CA LEU A 167 12.11 -6.13 -32.77
C LEU A 167 13.05 -4.99 -32.40
N ILE A 168 13.52 -4.97 -31.14
CA ILE A 168 14.37 -3.89 -30.61
C ILE A 168 15.78 -3.91 -31.23
N GLN A 169 16.32 -5.11 -31.52
CA GLN A 169 17.66 -5.25 -32.10
C GLN A 169 17.73 -4.82 -33.58
N GLY A 170 16.61 -4.48 -34.19
CA GLY A 170 16.53 -4.17 -35.61
C GLY A 170 16.70 -5.41 -36.46
N TYR A 171 15.85 -5.62 -37.44
CA TYR A 171 15.96 -6.83 -38.27
C TYR A 171 15.70 -6.56 -39.73
N ASP A 172 16.16 -7.49 -40.53
CA ASP A 172 16.07 -7.46 -41.97
C ASP A 172 14.62 -7.67 -42.47
N ARG A 173 14.19 -6.91 -43.48
CA ARG A 173 12.86 -7.02 -44.11
C ARG A 173 12.52 -8.44 -44.56
N SER A 174 13.51 -9.29 -44.87
CA SER A 174 13.32 -10.67 -45.26
C SER A 174 12.68 -11.55 -44.17
N LYS A 175 12.77 -11.14 -42.89
CA LYS A 175 12.25 -11.88 -41.73
C LYS A 175 10.88 -11.40 -41.23
N LEU A 176 10.25 -10.43 -41.92
CA LEU A 176 8.92 -9.89 -41.57
C LEU A 176 7.85 -10.98 -41.39
N GLY A 177 7.84 -11.95 -42.28
CA GLY A 177 6.91 -13.07 -42.23
C GLY A 177 7.03 -13.88 -40.93
N HIS A 178 8.27 -14.21 -40.50
CA HIS A 178 8.52 -14.97 -39.30
C HIS A 178 8.08 -14.22 -38.03
N LEU A 179 8.22 -12.88 -38.04
CA LEU A 179 7.77 -12.06 -36.92
C LEU A 179 6.25 -11.99 -36.82
N PHE A 180 5.59 -11.83 -37.95
CA PHE A 180 4.12 -11.79 -38.00
C PHE A 180 3.52 -13.14 -37.56
N PHE A 181 4.03 -14.24 -38.12
CA PHE A 181 3.58 -15.58 -37.74
C PHE A 181 3.94 -15.94 -36.31
N GLY A 182 5.09 -15.49 -35.80
CA GLY A 182 5.48 -15.66 -34.41
C GLY A 182 4.50 -14.96 -33.45
N PHE A 183 4.12 -13.71 -33.76
CA PHE A 183 3.11 -12.97 -32.99
C PHE A 183 1.75 -13.64 -33.04
N TYR A 184 1.29 -14.02 -34.23
CA TYR A 184 0.01 -14.70 -34.42
C TYR A 184 -0.05 -16.02 -33.65
N GLY A 185 1.02 -16.83 -33.69
CA GLY A 185 1.13 -18.06 -32.91
C GLY A 185 1.10 -17.85 -31.40
N MET A 186 1.61 -16.71 -30.90
CA MET A 186 1.51 -16.35 -29.49
C MET A 186 0.09 -15.95 -29.09
N VAL A 187 -0.63 -15.23 -29.94
CA VAL A 187 -2.04 -14.81 -29.68
C VAL A 187 -2.97 -16.01 -29.61
N ILE A 188 -2.78 -17.01 -30.50
CA ILE A 188 -3.61 -18.23 -30.50
C ILE A 188 -3.41 -19.06 -29.22
N LYS A 189 -2.21 -19.06 -28.64
CA LYS A 189 -1.95 -19.79 -27.38
C LYS A 189 -2.63 -19.18 -26.16
N LEU A 190 -3.24 -17.99 -26.26
CA LEU A 190 -4.00 -17.33 -25.21
C LEU A 190 -5.51 -17.64 -25.25
N GLN A 191 -5.99 -18.29 -26.27
CA GLN A 191 -7.37 -18.78 -26.38
C GLN A 191 -7.49 -20.19 -25.79
#